data_bf23ede7db8921baa23ac6471f2fc1d2
#
_entry.id   bf23ede7db8921baa23ac6471f2fc1d2
#
_cell.length_a   1.000
_cell.length_b   1.000
_cell.length_c   1.000
_cell.angle_alpha   90.00
_cell.angle_beta   90.00
_cell.angle_gamma   90.00
#
_symmetry.space_group_name_H-M   'P 1'
#
loop_
_entity.id
_entity.type
_entity.pdbx_description
1 polymer ?
#
loop_
_entity_poly.entity_id
_entity_poly.type
_entity_poly.pdbx_seq_one_letter_code
_entity_poly.pdbx_strand_id
1 'polypeptide(L)'
;MVDVSAKAETVREARAEAFVEMLPATLAMIVDGSHHKGDVFATARIAGTTTLYTTYSHLLTADEAQREQRAIADILAHPQRYMAASAQRWERYLAAGLRNPHATAEQTRVAVKAIETLNGNWRGAAGAMKFDSVTPSVTGRWFSGNQTWPWDTWKQAYAMAHFNPDVAKDNIRAVFAYQIRPGDALRPWDAGFLPDLIAYNPSPERGGDGGNWNERNTKPSLAAWAVMEVYRVTGDKGWLAEMYPKLVAYHDWWLRNRDHNGNGVPEYGATRDKAHNTPDGRMLFTVKRGQREQTLAGLDNYDRIVREGHYDSIAIPAQTAASWESGRDDAAVFGFIDPDQLARYVAQGGKREDWQVKFAENRAPDGTLLGYSLLQESVDQASYMYSDNRYLAEMADILGRGAEAAAFRAKADRLAAYINTCMFDKQSGFFYDIRIESWPLANGCAGKPIVERGKGPEGWSPLFNGAASQTHADAVVRVMKDPREFNTYVPLGTAALTNPAFGADIYWRGRVWVDQLYFGLKGMERYGYRDDAVAMAQAFFRHADGLVADGPIRENYNPLTGKQQGAPNFSWSAAHLYMLYNDFFTQ
;
A
#
# COMPACT_ATOMS: atom_id res chain seq x y z
N MET A 1 42.62 19.69 -17.03
CA MET A 1 41.39 19.53 -17.80
C MET A 1 40.59 18.45 -17.07
N VAL A 2 39.40 18.77 -16.61
CA VAL A 2 38.51 17.82 -16.00
C VAL A 2 37.40 17.56 -17.01
N ASP A 3 37.26 16.29 -17.44
CA ASP A 3 36.15 15.88 -18.29
C ASP A 3 35.01 15.44 -17.38
N VAL A 4 33.88 16.12 -17.51
CA VAL A 4 32.63 15.69 -16.89
C VAL A 4 31.77 15.07 -17.99
N SER A 5 31.61 13.75 -17.95
CA SER A 5 30.71 13.04 -18.85
C SER A 5 29.49 12.55 -18.10
N ALA A 6 28.30 12.87 -18.60
CA ALA A 6 27.05 12.30 -18.13
C ALA A 6 26.40 11.51 -19.27
N LYS A 7 26.12 10.23 -19.03
CA LYS A 7 25.28 9.44 -19.94
C LYS A 7 23.83 9.74 -19.63
N ALA A 8 23.17 10.41 -20.57
CA ALA A 8 21.73 10.53 -20.53
C ALA A 8 21.10 9.20 -21.00
N GLU A 9 20.72 8.34 -20.09
CA GLU A 9 19.81 7.25 -20.43
C GLU A 9 18.41 7.81 -20.68
N THR A 10 17.82 7.40 -21.79
CA THR A 10 16.49 7.79 -22.21
C THR A 10 15.48 7.52 -21.09
N VAL A 11 14.99 8.56 -20.47
CA VAL A 11 13.70 8.49 -19.80
C VAL A 11 12.65 8.63 -20.89
N ARG A 12 11.97 7.55 -21.23
CA ARG A 12 10.76 7.64 -22.06
C ARG A 12 9.81 8.57 -21.32
N GLU A 13 9.38 9.64 -21.98
CA GLU A 13 8.25 10.47 -21.55
C GLU A 13 8.53 11.70 -20.65
N ALA A 14 9.77 12.06 -20.32
CA ALA A 14 10.05 13.34 -19.70
C ALA A 14 10.95 14.19 -20.60
N ARG A 15 10.59 15.44 -20.80
CA ARG A 15 11.54 16.43 -21.34
C ARG A 15 12.64 16.59 -20.29
N ALA A 16 13.80 16.02 -20.55
CA ALA A 16 14.97 16.22 -19.71
C ALA A 16 15.73 17.44 -20.24
N GLU A 17 15.72 18.50 -19.48
CA GLU A 17 16.63 19.64 -19.68
C GLU A 17 17.79 19.45 -18.71
N ALA A 18 18.98 19.15 -19.23
CA ALA A 18 20.19 19.09 -18.42
C ALA A 18 20.94 20.41 -18.53
N PHE A 19 21.08 21.12 -17.43
CA PHE A 19 21.92 22.30 -17.33
C PHE A 19 23.24 21.91 -16.67
N VAL A 20 24.35 22.11 -17.37
CA VAL A 20 25.68 21.99 -16.78
C VAL A 20 26.28 23.37 -16.69
N GLU A 21 26.35 23.91 -15.48
CA GLU A 21 26.97 25.21 -15.23
C GLU A 21 28.31 25.00 -14.56
N MET A 22 29.37 25.42 -15.20
CA MET A 22 30.74 25.31 -14.68
C MET A 22 31.33 26.68 -14.46
N LEU A 23 31.79 26.98 -13.24
CA LEU A 23 32.52 28.19 -12.92
C LEU A 23 33.99 28.04 -13.38
N PRO A 24 34.59 29.06 -14.10
CA PRO A 24 34.01 30.36 -14.45
C PRO A 24 33.25 30.41 -15.78
N ALA A 25 33.02 29.27 -16.44
CA ALA A 25 32.29 29.21 -17.71
C ALA A 25 30.93 28.54 -17.52
N THR A 26 29.85 29.22 -17.90
CA THR A 26 28.51 28.67 -17.94
C THR A 26 28.28 28.01 -19.30
N LEU A 27 28.03 26.70 -19.29
CA LEU A 27 27.54 25.98 -20.44
C LEU A 27 26.12 25.50 -20.11
N ALA A 28 25.12 26.15 -20.67
CA ALA A 28 23.74 25.64 -20.60
C ALA A 28 23.48 24.80 -21.86
N MET A 29 23.12 23.55 -21.66
CA MET A 29 22.75 22.66 -22.74
C MET A 29 21.33 22.19 -22.52
N ILE A 30 20.42 22.56 -23.42
CA ILE A 30 19.03 22.10 -23.42
C ILE A 30 18.98 20.90 -24.35
N VAL A 31 18.67 19.74 -23.80
CA VAL A 31 18.39 18.53 -24.58
C VAL A 31 16.87 18.38 -24.62
N ASP A 32 16.27 18.71 -25.76
CA ASP A 32 14.87 18.39 -26.02
C ASP A 32 14.77 16.88 -26.25
N GLY A 33 14.38 16.21 -25.18
CA GLY A 33 14.61 14.77 -25.05
C GLY A 33 13.45 13.90 -25.35
N SER A 34 12.78 14.04 -26.47
CA SER A 34 11.80 13.01 -26.79
C SER A 34 12.39 11.67 -27.20
N HIS A 35 13.68 11.46 -27.43
CA HIS A 35 14.22 10.11 -27.81
C HIS A 35 15.72 10.07 -28.06
N HIS A 36 16.55 10.86 -27.42
CA HIS A 36 17.98 10.79 -27.66
C HIS A 36 18.72 9.99 -26.59
N LYS A 37 19.31 8.88 -27.01
CA LYS A 37 20.49 8.34 -26.34
C LYS A 37 21.68 9.16 -26.78
N GLY A 38 22.30 9.88 -25.86
CA GLY A 38 23.47 10.68 -26.15
C GLY A 38 24.32 10.89 -24.91
N ASP A 39 25.63 11.00 -25.12
CA ASP A 39 26.54 11.42 -24.08
C ASP A 39 26.64 12.96 -24.14
N VAL A 40 26.53 13.60 -23.00
CA VAL A 40 26.73 15.04 -22.86
C VAL A 40 28.14 15.25 -22.31
N PHE A 41 28.96 15.98 -23.03
CA PHE A 41 30.34 16.31 -22.64
C PHE A 41 30.47 17.81 -22.41
N ALA A 42 31.02 18.17 -21.28
CA ALA A 42 31.44 19.57 -21.02
C ALA A 42 32.88 19.55 -20.53
N THR A 43 33.70 20.44 -21.08
CA THR A 43 35.11 20.53 -20.75
C THR A 43 35.44 21.98 -20.30
N ALA A 44 36.10 22.10 -19.14
CA ALA A 44 36.60 23.37 -18.66
C ALA A 44 38.06 23.27 -18.22
N ARG A 45 38.85 24.35 -18.41
CA ARG A 45 40.17 24.48 -17.79
C ARG A 45 40.01 24.93 -16.35
N ILE A 46 40.56 24.14 -15.43
CA ILE A 46 40.55 24.47 -14.01
C ILE A 46 41.98 24.79 -13.58
N ALA A 47 42.18 25.95 -13.00
CA ALA A 47 43.42 26.36 -12.36
C ALA A 47 43.21 26.42 -10.84
N GLY A 48 43.92 25.55 -10.10
CA GLY A 48 43.74 25.40 -8.65
C GLY A 48 42.54 24.53 -8.25
N THR A 49 41.99 24.73 -7.06
CA THR A 49 40.83 24.01 -6.52
C THR A 49 39.55 24.73 -6.94
N THR A 50 38.58 23.98 -7.49
CA THR A 50 37.26 24.49 -7.84
C THR A 50 36.16 23.54 -7.36
N THR A 51 34.97 24.07 -7.16
CA THR A 51 33.77 23.32 -6.85
C THR A 51 32.86 23.32 -8.07
N LEU A 52 32.42 22.11 -8.46
CA LEU A 52 31.45 21.93 -9.53
C LEU A 52 30.08 21.65 -8.91
N TYR A 53 29.06 22.31 -9.44
CA TYR A 53 27.67 22.10 -9.07
C TYR A 53 26.94 21.51 -10.27
N THR A 54 26.27 20.39 -10.06
CA THR A 54 25.43 19.74 -11.08
C THR A 54 23.98 19.78 -10.60
N THR A 55 23.08 20.22 -11.46
CA THR A 55 21.64 20.18 -11.24
C THR A 55 21.00 19.21 -12.22
N TYR A 56 19.96 18.53 -11.76
CA TYR A 56 19.18 17.63 -12.57
C TYR A 56 17.68 17.88 -12.29
N SER A 57 16.94 18.26 -13.33
CA SER A 57 15.53 18.63 -13.19
C SER A 57 14.66 17.84 -14.16
N HIS A 58 13.52 17.36 -13.65
CA HIS A 58 12.44 16.78 -14.45
C HIS A 58 11.33 17.82 -14.58
N LEU A 59 11.03 18.26 -15.77
CA LEU A 59 10.10 19.35 -16.03
C LEU A 59 9.07 18.93 -17.08
N LEU A 60 7.80 19.20 -16.81
CA LEU A 60 6.71 18.86 -17.72
C LEU A 60 6.18 20.08 -18.49
N THR A 61 6.40 21.30 -17.99
CA THR A 61 5.87 22.53 -18.57
C THR A 61 6.94 23.61 -18.71
N ALA A 62 6.73 24.55 -19.64
CA ALA A 62 7.59 25.70 -19.80
C ALA A 62 7.64 26.59 -18.55
N ASP A 63 6.54 26.70 -17.82
CA ASP A 63 6.48 27.47 -16.58
C ASP A 63 7.30 26.82 -15.45
N GLU A 64 7.29 25.50 -15.37
CA GLU A 64 8.16 24.76 -14.45
C GLU A 64 9.63 25.00 -14.81
N ALA A 65 9.99 24.92 -16.09
CA ALA A 65 11.35 25.19 -16.55
C ALA A 65 11.83 26.60 -16.16
N GLN A 66 10.99 27.62 -16.33
CA GLN A 66 11.35 29.00 -15.94
C GLN A 66 11.53 29.17 -14.43
N ARG A 67 10.67 28.51 -13.63
CA ARG A 67 10.81 28.54 -12.17
C ARG A 67 12.11 27.89 -11.73
N GLU A 68 12.40 26.71 -12.29
CA GLU A 68 13.60 25.94 -11.98
C GLU A 68 14.87 26.68 -12.37
N GLN A 69 14.93 27.30 -13.57
CA GLN A 69 16.06 28.13 -13.98
C GLN A 69 16.36 29.27 -12.98
N ARG A 70 15.33 29.95 -12.48
CA ARG A 70 15.49 30.98 -11.45
C ARG A 70 16.02 30.41 -10.14
N ALA A 71 15.49 29.23 -9.71
CA ALA A 71 15.95 28.57 -8.52
C ALA A 71 17.41 28.10 -8.63
N ILE A 72 17.80 27.54 -9.76
CA ILE A 72 19.18 27.11 -10.05
C ILE A 72 20.11 28.32 -10.01
N ALA A 73 19.76 29.44 -10.65
CA ALA A 73 20.57 30.65 -10.65
C ALA A 73 20.81 31.19 -9.22
N ASP A 74 19.78 31.20 -8.36
CA ASP A 74 19.92 31.60 -6.96
C ASP A 74 20.77 30.62 -6.15
N ILE A 75 20.61 29.30 -6.37
CA ILE A 75 21.42 28.27 -5.74
C ILE A 75 22.91 28.44 -6.09
N LEU A 76 23.20 28.64 -7.37
CA LEU A 76 24.58 28.83 -7.84
C LEU A 76 25.21 30.12 -7.34
N ALA A 77 24.41 31.17 -7.18
CA ALA A 77 24.89 32.44 -6.58
C ALA A 77 25.17 32.32 -5.06
N HIS A 78 24.44 31.42 -4.36
CA HIS A 78 24.50 31.31 -2.90
C HIS A 78 24.61 29.85 -2.41
N PRO A 79 25.53 29.02 -2.92
CA PRO A 79 25.54 27.56 -2.65
C PRO A 79 25.70 27.24 -1.18
N GLN A 80 26.52 27.98 -0.44
CA GLN A 80 26.75 27.73 0.99
C GLN A 80 25.48 27.94 1.83
N ARG A 81 24.63 28.90 1.44
CA ARG A 81 23.33 29.13 2.11
C ARG A 81 22.43 27.89 1.98
N TYR A 82 22.36 27.30 0.78
CA TYR A 82 21.54 26.12 0.51
C TYR A 82 22.11 24.86 1.18
N MET A 83 23.42 24.68 1.18
CA MET A 83 24.07 23.58 1.90
C MET A 83 23.83 23.68 3.41
N ALA A 84 23.99 24.85 4.00
CA ALA A 84 23.71 25.06 5.43
C ALA A 84 22.24 24.84 5.76
N ALA A 85 21.32 25.34 4.93
CA ALA A 85 19.88 25.11 5.12
C ALA A 85 19.51 23.62 5.03
N SER A 86 20.14 22.87 4.10
CA SER A 86 19.97 21.44 3.98
C SER A 86 20.49 20.69 5.21
N ALA A 87 21.70 21.01 5.69
CA ALA A 87 22.26 20.42 6.91
C ALA A 87 21.35 20.65 8.11
N GLN A 88 20.92 21.91 8.35
CA GLN A 88 19.99 22.24 9.44
C GLN A 88 18.65 21.52 9.33
N ARG A 89 18.16 21.30 8.11
CA ARG A 89 16.92 20.53 7.88
C ARG A 89 17.10 19.06 8.33
N TRP A 90 18.20 18.43 7.95
CA TRP A 90 18.51 17.06 8.37
C TRP A 90 18.73 16.95 9.87
N GLU A 91 19.45 17.90 10.49
CA GLU A 91 19.59 17.96 11.95
C GLU A 91 18.23 18.01 12.65
N ARG A 92 17.27 18.81 12.15
CA ARG A 92 15.91 18.85 12.71
C ARG A 92 15.18 17.52 12.57
N TYR A 93 15.27 16.85 11.42
CA TYR A 93 14.64 15.55 11.23
C TYR A 93 15.19 14.50 12.19
N LEU A 94 16.50 14.42 12.32
CA LEU A 94 17.15 13.48 13.22
C LEU A 94 16.84 13.80 14.69
N ALA A 95 16.92 15.05 15.10
CA ALA A 95 16.59 15.49 16.46
C ALA A 95 15.13 15.22 16.83
N ALA A 96 14.22 15.35 15.86
CA ALA A 96 12.80 15.07 16.08
C ALA A 96 12.49 13.56 16.05
N GLY A 97 13.15 12.80 15.19
CA GLY A 97 12.86 11.38 14.96
C GLY A 97 13.62 10.43 15.90
N LEU A 98 14.81 10.80 16.40
CA LEU A 98 15.65 9.92 17.21
C LEU A 98 15.50 10.23 18.71
N ARG A 99 14.32 9.96 19.26
CA ARG A 99 14.01 10.26 20.67
C ARG A 99 13.94 9.05 21.59
N ASN A 100 14.24 7.85 21.07
CA ASN A 100 14.19 6.64 21.85
C ASN A 100 15.52 6.43 22.62
N PRO A 101 15.59 6.64 23.95
CA PRO A 101 16.82 6.53 24.72
C PRO A 101 17.23 5.08 25.00
N HIS A 102 16.35 4.12 24.75
CA HIS A 102 16.55 2.70 25.03
C HIS A 102 17.02 1.90 23.81
N ALA A 103 16.98 2.51 22.63
CA ALA A 103 17.40 1.85 21.40
C ALA A 103 18.90 1.62 21.36
N THR A 104 19.31 0.46 20.87
CA THR A 104 20.71 0.16 20.59
C THR A 104 21.26 1.02 19.45
N ALA A 105 22.60 1.06 19.30
CA ALA A 105 23.24 1.75 18.19
C ALA A 105 22.78 1.20 16.82
N GLU A 106 22.58 -0.12 16.70
CA GLU A 106 22.08 -0.77 15.49
C GLU A 106 20.63 -0.37 15.18
N GLN A 107 19.75 -0.38 16.17
CA GLN A 107 18.36 0.05 16.03
C GLN A 107 18.27 1.53 15.66
N THR A 108 19.09 2.37 16.28
CA THR A 108 19.19 3.81 15.93
C THR A 108 19.69 3.99 14.51
N ARG A 109 20.69 3.21 14.06
CA ARG A 109 21.17 3.23 12.68
C ARG A 109 20.06 2.89 11.68
N VAL A 110 19.24 1.88 11.97
CA VAL A 110 18.09 1.52 11.13
C VAL A 110 17.06 2.65 11.10
N ALA A 111 16.80 3.32 12.22
CA ALA A 111 15.91 4.47 12.27
C ALA A 111 16.43 5.66 11.44
N VAL A 112 17.75 5.93 11.47
CA VAL A 112 18.38 6.95 10.59
C VAL A 112 18.20 6.58 9.13
N LYS A 113 18.47 5.33 8.72
CA LYS A 113 18.23 4.83 7.36
C LYS A 113 16.76 4.96 6.94
N ALA A 114 15.84 4.72 7.88
CA ALA A 114 14.41 4.85 7.62
C ALA A 114 14.01 6.32 7.37
N ILE A 115 14.49 7.25 8.20
CA ILE A 115 14.27 8.69 8.01
C ILE A 115 14.88 9.16 6.68
N GLU A 116 16.08 8.70 6.35
CA GLU A 116 16.75 8.98 5.08
C GLU A 116 15.96 8.45 3.89
N THR A 117 15.51 7.19 3.94
CA THR A 117 14.73 6.56 2.87
C THR A 117 13.40 7.29 2.63
N LEU A 118 12.68 7.65 3.69
CA LEU A 118 11.40 8.36 3.57
C LEU A 118 11.58 9.76 2.98
N ASN A 119 12.54 10.55 3.48
CA ASN A 119 12.82 11.87 2.94
C ASN A 119 13.47 11.80 1.53
N GLY A 120 14.24 10.76 1.22
CA GLY A 120 14.81 10.52 -0.11
C GLY A 120 13.74 10.20 -1.16
N ASN A 121 12.65 9.58 -0.76
CA ASN A 121 11.49 9.26 -1.61
C ASN A 121 10.45 10.40 -1.68
N TRP A 122 10.62 11.47 -0.94
CA TRP A 122 9.78 12.66 -1.02
C TRP A 122 9.93 13.34 -2.39
N ARG A 123 8.79 13.70 -2.97
CA ARG A 123 8.65 14.42 -4.24
C ARG A 123 7.81 15.67 -4.03
N GLY A 124 8.31 16.80 -4.50
CA GLY A 124 7.56 18.06 -4.51
C GLY A 124 6.34 17.98 -5.42
N ALA A 125 5.36 18.83 -5.11
CA ALA A 125 4.16 19.00 -5.92
C ALA A 125 4.53 19.48 -7.34
N ALA A 126 4.08 18.72 -8.36
CA ALA A 126 4.29 19.06 -9.77
C ALA A 126 3.39 18.24 -10.70
N GLY A 127 3.14 18.72 -11.91
CA GLY A 127 2.22 18.07 -12.84
C GLY A 127 0.82 17.88 -12.23
N ALA A 128 0.29 16.68 -12.29
CA ALA A 128 -0.98 16.33 -11.63
C ALA A 128 -0.87 16.18 -10.10
N MET A 129 0.34 16.00 -9.55
CA MET A 129 0.54 15.93 -8.10
C MET A 129 0.39 17.32 -7.47
N LYS A 130 -0.73 17.58 -6.81
CA LYS A 130 -1.11 18.91 -6.28
C LYS A 130 -0.46 19.22 -4.94
N PHE A 131 0.08 18.24 -4.26
CA PHE A 131 0.74 18.32 -2.96
C PHE A 131 2.01 17.50 -2.98
N ASP A 132 2.90 17.77 -2.05
CA ASP A 132 4.08 16.95 -1.83
C ASP A 132 3.65 15.52 -1.50
N SER A 133 4.39 14.55 -2.02
CA SER A 133 4.07 13.13 -1.85
C SER A 133 5.33 12.29 -1.65
N VAL A 134 5.14 11.04 -1.22
CA VAL A 134 6.23 10.09 -1.04
C VAL A 134 6.00 8.91 -1.98
N THR A 135 6.91 8.71 -2.92
CA THR A 135 6.86 7.55 -3.81
C THR A 135 7.38 6.30 -3.08
N PRO A 136 6.95 5.08 -3.45
CA PRO A 136 7.41 3.86 -2.79
C PRO A 136 8.92 3.66 -2.84
N SER A 137 9.56 3.92 -3.99
CA SER A 137 11.02 3.83 -4.15
C SER A 137 11.50 4.59 -5.38
N VAL A 138 12.38 5.56 -5.19
CA VAL A 138 12.99 6.32 -6.30
C VAL A 138 14.01 5.49 -7.10
N THR A 139 14.51 4.42 -6.52
CA THR A 139 15.50 3.52 -7.14
C THR A 139 14.89 2.22 -7.63
N GLY A 140 13.62 1.97 -7.34
CA GLY A 140 12.86 0.84 -7.85
C GLY A 140 12.24 1.15 -9.21
N ARG A 141 12.55 0.36 -10.23
CA ARG A 141 12.13 0.59 -11.63
C ARG A 141 10.64 0.91 -11.79
N TRP A 142 9.76 0.21 -11.05
CA TRP A 142 8.31 0.38 -11.12
C TRP A 142 7.79 1.58 -10.34
N PHE A 143 8.56 2.08 -9.38
CA PHE A 143 8.16 3.07 -8.38
C PHE A 143 8.86 4.41 -8.53
N SER A 144 9.84 4.52 -9.47
CA SER A 144 10.74 5.68 -9.58
C SER A 144 10.08 6.95 -10.15
N GLY A 145 8.88 6.83 -10.74
CA GLY A 145 8.10 7.99 -11.15
C GLY A 145 7.55 8.79 -9.95
N ASN A 146 7.03 9.98 -10.20
CA ASN A 146 6.28 10.72 -9.19
C ASN A 146 4.87 10.16 -9.10
N GLN A 147 4.74 9.05 -8.41
CA GLN A 147 3.50 8.30 -8.25
C GLN A 147 3.34 7.84 -6.81
N THR A 148 2.10 7.77 -6.32
CA THR A 148 1.81 7.34 -4.97
C THR A 148 0.55 6.50 -4.91
N TRP A 149 0.58 5.52 -4.00
CA TRP A 149 -0.56 4.65 -3.67
C TRP A 149 -1.13 5.04 -2.32
N PRO A 150 -2.44 5.00 -2.12
CA PRO A 150 -3.06 5.24 -0.80
C PRO A 150 -2.49 4.32 0.29
N TRP A 151 -2.33 3.03 0.00
CA TRP A 151 -1.81 2.02 0.92
C TRP A 151 -0.44 2.37 1.50
N ASP A 152 0.47 2.84 0.64
CA ASP A 152 1.80 3.33 1.00
C ASP A 152 1.71 4.64 1.79
N THR A 153 0.88 5.56 1.31
CA THR A 153 0.71 6.90 1.88
C THR A 153 0.32 6.85 3.37
N TRP A 154 -0.62 5.96 3.74
CA TRP A 154 -1.05 5.86 5.13
C TRP A 154 0.09 5.49 6.07
N LYS A 155 0.92 4.54 5.67
CA LYS A 155 2.06 4.02 6.42
C LYS A 155 3.19 5.06 6.51
N GLN A 156 3.53 5.67 5.38
CA GLN A 156 4.54 6.72 5.28
C GLN A 156 4.19 7.93 6.14
N ALA A 157 2.93 8.38 6.08
CA ALA A 157 2.46 9.55 6.83
C ALA A 157 2.51 9.32 8.35
N TYR A 158 2.15 8.12 8.83
CA TYR A 158 2.28 7.76 10.24
C TYR A 158 3.72 8.01 10.73
N ALA A 159 4.71 7.43 10.05
CA ALA A 159 6.10 7.55 10.45
C ALA A 159 6.63 8.99 10.33
N MET A 160 6.35 9.63 9.18
CA MET A 160 6.85 10.97 8.90
C MET A 160 6.26 12.06 9.80
N ALA A 161 5.08 11.84 10.38
CA ALA A 161 4.50 12.78 11.35
C ALA A 161 5.46 13.10 12.50
N HIS A 162 6.32 12.16 12.89
CA HIS A 162 7.26 12.32 13.99
C HIS A 162 8.48 13.21 13.67
N PHE A 163 8.86 13.37 12.40
CA PHE A 163 10.05 14.13 12.03
C PHE A 163 9.85 15.10 10.84
N ASN A 164 8.84 14.88 10.01
CA ASN A 164 8.50 15.75 8.87
C ASN A 164 6.96 15.84 8.70
N PRO A 165 6.26 16.45 9.68
CA PRO A 165 4.80 16.44 9.74
C PRO A 165 4.11 17.16 8.58
N ASP A 166 4.74 18.15 7.98
CA ASP A 166 4.17 18.88 6.84
C ASP A 166 4.05 17.96 5.62
N VAL A 167 5.14 17.23 5.31
CA VAL A 167 5.11 16.23 4.22
C VAL A 167 4.16 15.07 4.56
N ALA A 168 4.06 14.65 5.82
CA ALA A 168 3.08 13.64 6.24
C ALA A 168 1.64 14.05 5.90
N LYS A 169 1.27 15.30 6.20
CA LYS A 169 -0.05 15.86 5.89
C LYS A 169 -0.27 16.00 4.38
N ASP A 170 0.72 16.50 3.66
CA ASP A 170 0.61 16.74 2.24
C ASP A 170 0.58 15.45 1.43
N ASN A 171 1.29 14.40 1.85
CA ASN A 171 1.20 13.07 1.25
C ASN A 171 -0.23 12.51 1.31
N ILE A 172 -0.92 12.67 2.45
CA ILE A 172 -2.34 12.32 2.58
C ILE A 172 -3.22 13.21 1.69
N ARG A 173 -2.99 14.54 1.70
CA ARG A 173 -3.73 15.47 0.83
C ARG A 173 -3.58 15.15 -0.65
N ALA A 174 -2.39 14.71 -1.09
CA ALA A 174 -2.13 14.34 -2.47
C ALA A 174 -3.11 13.26 -2.96
N VAL A 175 -3.33 12.21 -2.18
CA VAL A 175 -4.30 11.15 -2.49
C VAL A 175 -5.72 11.70 -2.47
N PHE A 176 -6.13 12.41 -1.43
CA PHE A 176 -7.48 12.95 -1.30
C PHE A 176 -7.80 14.09 -2.28
N ALA A 177 -6.79 14.70 -2.93
CA ALA A 177 -7.02 15.65 -4.01
C ALA A 177 -7.74 15.04 -5.22
N TYR A 178 -7.65 13.72 -5.36
CA TYR A 178 -8.28 12.94 -6.42
C TYR A 178 -9.44 12.07 -5.94
N GLN A 179 -9.93 12.32 -4.73
CA GLN A 179 -11.18 11.70 -4.29
C GLN A 179 -12.32 12.07 -5.22
N ILE A 180 -13.01 11.06 -5.74
CA ILE A 180 -14.15 11.25 -6.63
C ILE A 180 -15.26 12.00 -5.89
N ARG A 181 -15.73 13.08 -6.48
CA ARG A 181 -16.79 13.92 -5.92
C ARG A 181 -18.16 13.55 -6.49
N PRO A 182 -19.25 13.84 -5.78
CA PRO A 182 -20.60 13.75 -6.37
C PRO A 182 -20.67 14.55 -7.67
N GLY A 183 -21.19 13.92 -8.73
CA GLY A 183 -21.30 14.55 -10.06
C GLY A 183 -20.01 14.54 -10.90
N ASP A 184 -18.99 13.73 -10.52
CA ASP A 184 -17.82 13.50 -11.38
C ASP A 184 -18.27 13.04 -12.78
N ALA A 185 -17.75 13.70 -13.84
CA ALA A 185 -18.20 13.45 -15.21
C ALA A 185 -17.81 12.06 -15.74
N LEU A 186 -16.70 11.48 -15.22
CA LEU A 186 -16.20 10.18 -15.68
C LEU A 186 -16.73 9.04 -14.81
N ARG A 187 -16.93 9.28 -13.52
CA ARG A 187 -17.26 8.26 -12.52
C ARG A 187 -18.39 8.73 -11.58
N PRO A 188 -19.57 9.09 -12.09
CA PRO A 188 -20.66 9.65 -11.27
C PRO A 188 -21.18 8.68 -10.19
N TRP A 189 -20.93 7.37 -10.34
CA TRP A 189 -21.32 6.30 -9.43
C TRP A 189 -20.32 6.04 -8.30
N ASP A 190 -19.15 6.67 -8.32
CA ASP A 190 -18.03 6.40 -7.39
C ASP A 190 -17.76 7.55 -6.39
N ALA A 191 -18.75 8.36 -6.06
CA ALA A 191 -18.54 9.45 -5.08
C ALA A 191 -17.92 8.94 -3.78
N GLY A 192 -16.80 9.52 -3.35
CA GLY A 192 -16.01 9.10 -2.18
C GLY A 192 -14.83 8.19 -2.49
N PHE A 193 -14.78 7.56 -3.65
CA PHE A 193 -13.70 6.69 -4.10
C PHE A 193 -12.33 7.38 -4.09
N LEU A 194 -11.29 6.62 -3.75
CA LEU A 194 -9.90 7.02 -3.92
C LEU A 194 -9.25 6.11 -4.98
N PRO A 195 -8.56 6.69 -5.99
CA PRO A 195 -7.78 5.91 -6.95
C PRO A 195 -6.75 5.00 -6.28
N ASP A 196 -6.54 3.81 -6.83
CA ASP A 196 -5.47 2.91 -6.41
C ASP A 196 -4.09 3.54 -6.56
N LEU A 197 -3.90 4.29 -7.63
CA LEU A 197 -2.63 4.93 -7.96
C LEU A 197 -2.89 6.26 -8.65
N ILE A 198 -2.29 7.30 -8.13
CA ILE A 198 -2.17 8.61 -8.77
C ILE A 198 -0.72 8.86 -9.17
N ALA A 199 -0.51 9.58 -10.26
CA ALA A 199 0.80 9.83 -10.84
C ALA A 199 0.94 11.28 -11.30
N TYR A 200 2.18 11.67 -11.56
CA TYR A 200 2.56 12.97 -12.09
C TYR A 200 1.81 13.34 -13.37
N ASN A 201 1.62 12.34 -14.23
CA ASN A 201 0.89 12.44 -15.48
C ASN A 201 -0.37 11.57 -15.38
N PRO A 202 -1.57 12.16 -15.44
CA PRO A 202 -2.82 11.40 -15.31
C PRO A 202 -3.10 10.56 -16.54
N SER A 203 -4.09 9.67 -16.45
CA SER A 203 -4.54 8.87 -17.57
C SER A 203 -5.12 9.74 -18.71
N PRO A 204 -5.24 9.20 -19.95
CA PRO A 204 -5.88 9.90 -21.05
C PRO A 204 -7.30 10.36 -20.73
N GLU A 205 -8.07 9.58 -19.99
CA GLU A 205 -9.42 9.93 -19.55
C GLU A 205 -9.43 11.16 -18.62
N ARG A 206 -8.35 11.38 -17.87
CA ARG A 206 -8.13 12.53 -16.99
C ARG A 206 -7.34 13.66 -17.65
N GLY A 207 -7.15 13.61 -18.98
CA GLY A 207 -6.53 14.67 -19.78
C GLY A 207 -5.00 14.63 -19.86
N GLY A 208 -4.38 13.53 -19.48
CA GLY A 208 -2.95 13.26 -19.65
C GLY A 208 -2.67 12.21 -20.72
N ASP A 209 -1.50 11.58 -20.63
CA ASP A 209 -1.09 10.44 -21.46
C ASP A 209 -0.33 9.37 -20.62
N GLY A 210 -0.45 9.43 -19.29
CA GLY A 210 0.21 8.54 -18.35
C GLY A 210 -0.41 7.14 -18.33
N GLY A 211 0.46 6.12 -18.42
CA GLY A 211 0.06 4.71 -18.35
C GLY A 211 -0.10 4.14 -16.93
N ASN A 212 0.33 4.87 -15.90
CA ASN A 212 0.39 4.36 -14.53
C ASN A 212 -0.78 4.81 -13.64
N TRP A 213 -1.62 5.73 -14.11
CA TRP A 213 -2.81 6.15 -13.37
C TRP A 213 -3.82 5.01 -13.28
N ASN A 214 -4.26 4.65 -12.05
CA ASN A 214 -5.15 3.50 -11.86
C ASN A 214 -6.38 3.84 -11.01
N GLU A 215 -7.56 3.71 -11.61
CA GLU A 215 -8.87 3.84 -10.96
C GLU A 215 -9.69 2.54 -11.01
N ARG A 216 -9.06 1.41 -11.29
CA ARG A 216 -9.74 0.11 -11.43
C ARG A 216 -10.11 -0.52 -10.09
N ASN A 217 -9.46 -0.11 -9.02
CA ASN A 217 -9.67 -0.50 -7.64
C ASN A 217 -9.21 0.62 -6.70
N THR A 218 -9.51 0.52 -5.43
CA THR A 218 -8.96 1.37 -4.37
C THR A 218 -7.95 0.60 -3.50
N LYS A 219 -7.76 1.01 -2.26
CA LYS A 219 -6.92 0.34 -1.25
C LYS A 219 -7.66 0.21 0.08
N PRO A 220 -7.23 -0.67 1.02
CA PRO A 220 -7.92 -0.90 2.28
C PRO A 220 -8.21 0.37 3.08
N SER A 221 -9.27 0.35 3.90
CA SER A 221 -9.77 1.51 4.65
C SER A 221 -8.91 1.84 5.88
N LEU A 222 -7.64 2.20 5.66
CA LEU A 222 -6.69 2.63 6.69
C LEU A 222 -6.44 4.14 6.74
N ALA A 223 -7.15 4.93 5.94
CA ALA A 223 -6.97 6.37 5.87
C ALA A 223 -7.25 7.06 7.23
N ALA A 224 -8.31 6.67 7.92
CA ALA A 224 -8.66 7.26 9.22
C ALA A 224 -7.60 6.94 10.29
N TRP A 225 -7.01 5.75 10.28
CA TRP A 225 -5.87 5.41 11.12
C TRP A 225 -4.70 6.38 10.90
N ALA A 226 -4.28 6.57 9.66
CA ALA A 226 -3.15 7.44 9.34
C ALA A 226 -3.41 8.90 9.73
N VAL A 227 -4.61 9.41 9.41
CA VAL A 227 -5.00 10.78 9.78
C VAL A 227 -5.01 10.97 11.29
N MET A 228 -5.52 9.99 12.03
CA MET A 228 -5.55 10.08 13.49
C MET A 228 -4.16 10.03 14.12
N GLU A 229 -3.26 9.19 13.60
CA GLU A 229 -1.87 9.14 14.08
C GLU A 229 -1.12 10.45 13.79
N VAL A 230 -1.28 11.03 12.60
CA VAL A 230 -0.71 12.35 12.29
C VAL A 230 -1.29 13.43 13.21
N TYR A 231 -2.60 13.39 13.49
CA TYR A 231 -3.22 14.32 14.44
C TYR A 231 -2.67 14.17 15.87
N ARG A 232 -2.49 12.93 16.34
CA ARG A 232 -1.95 12.66 17.69
C ARG A 232 -0.56 13.25 17.90
N VAL A 233 0.26 13.24 16.85
CA VAL A 233 1.61 13.82 16.89
C VAL A 233 1.57 15.35 16.76
N THR A 234 0.71 15.91 15.91
CA THR A 234 0.73 17.33 15.54
C THR A 234 -0.23 18.20 16.35
N GLY A 235 -1.31 17.63 16.89
CA GLY A 235 -2.39 18.36 17.54
C GLY A 235 -3.19 19.29 16.63
N ASP A 236 -3.01 19.21 15.31
CA ASP A 236 -3.62 20.14 14.35
C ASP A 236 -5.11 19.81 14.11
N LYS A 237 -5.96 20.42 14.94
CA LYS A 237 -7.41 20.26 14.85
C LYS A 237 -8.00 20.85 13.56
N GLY A 238 -7.36 21.89 12.99
CA GLY A 238 -7.79 22.48 11.72
C GLY A 238 -7.64 21.49 10.57
N TRP A 239 -6.49 20.84 10.50
CA TRP A 239 -6.23 19.79 9.52
C TRP A 239 -7.13 18.55 9.73
N LEU A 240 -7.36 18.16 10.98
CA LEU A 240 -8.32 17.09 11.30
C LEU A 240 -9.73 17.40 10.77
N ALA A 241 -10.19 18.65 10.96
CA ALA A 241 -11.48 19.11 10.45
C ALA A 241 -11.56 19.16 8.92
N GLU A 242 -10.43 19.45 8.24
CA GLU A 242 -10.31 19.36 6.78
C GLU A 242 -10.49 17.93 6.28
N MET A 243 -9.88 16.96 6.97
CA MET A 243 -9.83 15.55 6.52
C MET A 243 -11.09 14.76 6.86
N TYR A 244 -11.74 15.05 7.97
CA TYR A 244 -12.88 14.29 8.47
C TYR A 244 -13.99 14.05 7.43
N PRO A 245 -14.55 15.07 6.73
CA PRO A 245 -15.61 14.84 5.75
C PRO A 245 -15.14 13.99 4.55
N LYS A 246 -13.88 14.05 4.19
CA LYS A 246 -13.28 13.26 3.11
C LYS A 246 -13.18 11.79 3.52
N LEU A 247 -12.79 11.53 4.78
CA LEU A 247 -12.74 10.20 5.37
C LEU A 247 -14.12 9.56 5.45
N VAL A 248 -15.14 10.32 5.91
CA VAL A 248 -16.54 9.85 5.95
C VAL A 248 -17.02 9.48 4.54
N ALA A 249 -16.73 10.31 3.53
CA ALA A 249 -17.11 10.01 2.14
C ALA A 249 -16.44 8.73 1.62
N TYR A 250 -15.17 8.45 1.99
CA TYR A 250 -14.47 7.22 1.64
C TYR A 250 -15.04 6.00 2.37
N HIS A 251 -15.35 6.13 3.66
CA HIS A 251 -16.05 5.12 4.45
C HIS A 251 -17.40 4.72 3.82
N ASP A 252 -18.20 5.73 3.44
CA ASP A 252 -19.53 5.51 2.86
C ASP A 252 -19.43 4.87 1.46
N TRP A 253 -18.35 5.17 0.69
CA TRP A 253 -18.10 4.51 -0.58
C TRP A 253 -17.92 2.99 -0.41
N TRP A 254 -17.16 2.54 0.58
CA TRP A 254 -16.98 1.11 0.86
C TRP A 254 -18.32 0.41 1.09
N LEU A 255 -19.17 0.97 1.93
CA LEU A 255 -20.49 0.39 2.26
C LEU A 255 -21.47 0.43 1.08
N ARG A 256 -21.34 1.42 0.20
CA ARG A 256 -22.23 1.53 -0.96
C ARG A 256 -21.76 0.70 -2.16
N ASN A 257 -20.45 0.66 -2.41
CA ASN A 257 -19.91 0.10 -3.64
C ASN A 257 -19.28 -1.30 -3.46
N ARG A 258 -19.12 -1.78 -2.21
CA ARG A 258 -18.45 -3.05 -1.90
C ARG A 258 -19.20 -3.97 -0.91
N ASP A 259 -20.30 -3.55 -0.36
CA ASP A 259 -21.16 -4.35 0.52
C ASP A 259 -22.38 -4.82 -0.28
N HIS A 260 -22.20 -5.90 -1.07
CA HIS A 260 -23.23 -6.34 -2.02
C HIS A 260 -24.45 -6.96 -1.34
N ASN A 261 -24.29 -7.55 -0.14
CA ASN A 261 -25.37 -8.17 0.62
C ASN A 261 -25.98 -7.23 1.69
N GLY A 262 -25.41 -6.02 1.86
CA GLY A 262 -25.95 -4.99 2.75
C GLY A 262 -25.81 -5.29 4.24
N ASN A 263 -24.87 -6.15 4.63
CA ASN A 263 -24.70 -6.55 6.05
C ASN A 263 -23.72 -5.68 6.83
N GLY A 264 -23.09 -4.69 6.20
CA GLY A 264 -22.11 -3.79 6.80
C GLY A 264 -20.66 -4.31 6.80
N VAL A 265 -20.38 -5.40 6.08
CA VAL A 265 -19.06 -6.02 5.93
C VAL A 265 -18.65 -5.98 4.46
N PRO A 266 -17.97 -4.94 4.00
CA PRO A 266 -17.64 -4.80 2.58
C PRO A 266 -16.58 -5.81 2.14
N GLU A 267 -16.75 -6.28 0.89
CA GLU A 267 -15.84 -7.18 0.21
C GLU A 267 -14.78 -6.41 -0.59
N TYR A 268 -13.66 -7.08 -0.95
CA TYR A 268 -12.78 -6.59 -1.99
C TYR A 268 -13.35 -6.85 -3.39
N GLY A 269 -13.04 -5.96 -4.33
CA GLY A 269 -13.64 -6.05 -5.65
C GLY A 269 -12.94 -5.22 -6.72
N ALA A 270 -13.67 -4.95 -7.77
CA ALA A 270 -13.26 -4.17 -8.93
C ALA A 270 -14.30 -3.08 -9.23
N THR A 271 -13.85 -1.91 -9.64
CA THR A 271 -14.75 -0.84 -10.08
C THR A 271 -15.39 -1.19 -11.44
N ARG A 272 -16.47 -0.51 -11.80
CA ARG A 272 -16.93 -0.47 -13.19
C ARG A 272 -15.86 0.22 -14.03
N ASP A 273 -15.21 -0.56 -14.91
CA ASP A 273 -14.10 -0.10 -15.74
C ASP A 273 -13.99 -0.95 -17.01
N LYS A 274 -13.52 -0.35 -18.13
CA LYS A 274 -13.31 -1.05 -19.41
C LYS A 274 -12.37 -2.26 -19.32
N ALA A 275 -11.50 -2.31 -18.30
CA ALA A 275 -10.65 -3.46 -18.04
C ALA A 275 -11.41 -4.64 -17.41
N HIS A 276 -12.54 -4.38 -16.77
CA HIS A 276 -13.28 -5.38 -16.00
C HIS A 276 -14.58 -5.80 -16.68
N ASN A 277 -15.16 -4.95 -17.51
CA ASN A 277 -16.46 -5.21 -18.12
C ASN A 277 -16.59 -4.65 -19.52
N THR A 278 -17.51 -5.25 -20.27
CA THR A 278 -18.01 -4.74 -21.55
C THR A 278 -18.76 -3.41 -21.36
N PRO A 279 -18.97 -2.61 -22.42
CA PRO A 279 -19.75 -1.37 -22.33
C PRO A 279 -21.15 -1.54 -21.73
N ASP A 280 -21.79 -2.69 -21.96
CA ASP A 280 -23.09 -3.05 -21.41
C ASP A 280 -23.02 -3.64 -19.97
N GLY A 281 -21.83 -3.62 -19.34
CA GLY A 281 -21.63 -3.93 -17.92
C GLY A 281 -21.51 -5.42 -17.59
N ARG A 282 -21.16 -6.29 -18.55
CA ARG A 282 -20.90 -7.71 -18.28
C ARG A 282 -19.43 -7.96 -17.94
N MET A 283 -19.16 -8.64 -16.82
CA MET A 283 -17.80 -8.95 -16.36
C MET A 283 -17.00 -9.71 -17.42
N LEU A 284 -15.76 -9.28 -17.66
CA LEU A 284 -14.83 -9.90 -18.60
C LEU A 284 -13.98 -10.98 -17.91
N PHE A 285 -13.72 -12.07 -18.63
CA PHE A 285 -12.75 -13.10 -18.23
C PHE A 285 -12.20 -13.81 -19.47
N THR A 286 -10.98 -14.36 -19.36
CA THR A 286 -10.32 -15.07 -20.47
C THR A 286 -10.11 -16.53 -20.10
N VAL A 287 -10.60 -17.44 -20.92
CA VAL A 287 -10.49 -18.89 -20.75
C VAL A 287 -9.40 -19.43 -21.67
N LYS A 288 -8.49 -20.21 -21.10
CA LYS A 288 -7.45 -20.92 -21.85
C LYS A 288 -7.79 -22.41 -21.91
N ARG A 289 -7.70 -22.98 -23.13
CA ARG A 289 -7.85 -24.41 -23.42
C ARG A 289 -6.78 -24.81 -24.44
N GLY A 290 -5.73 -25.48 -24.00
CA GLY A 290 -4.55 -25.78 -24.82
C GLY A 290 -3.90 -24.49 -25.36
N GLN A 291 -3.82 -24.35 -26.65
CA GLN A 291 -3.28 -23.16 -27.32
C GLN A 291 -4.34 -22.07 -27.61
N ARG A 292 -5.60 -22.33 -27.26
CA ARG A 292 -6.68 -21.36 -27.53
C ARG A 292 -6.95 -20.53 -26.31
N GLU A 293 -6.97 -19.21 -26.51
CA GLU A 293 -7.45 -18.23 -25.51
C GLU A 293 -8.68 -17.54 -26.07
N GLN A 294 -9.70 -17.39 -25.22
CA GLN A 294 -10.96 -16.74 -25.59
C GLN A 294 -11.43 -15.83 -24.46
N THR A 295 -11.59 -14.54 -24.76
CA THR A 295 -12.22 -13.58 -23.86
C THR A 295 -13.72 -13.67 -23.98
N LEU A 296 -14.39 -13.83 -22.86
CA LEU A 296 -15.83 -14.02 -22.69
C LEU A 296 -16.36 -13.00 -21.68
N ALA A 297 -17.68 -12.87 -21.58
CA ALA A 297 -18.32 -11.93 -20.67
C ALA A 297 -19.58 -12.51 -20.01
N GLY A 298 -19.88 -12.00 -18.81
CA GLY A 298 -21.09 -12.30 -18.02
C GLY A 298 -20.86 -13.32 -16.93
N LEU A 299 -21.42 -13.06 -15.74
CA LEU A 299 -21.29 -13.93 -14.57
C LEU A 299 -21.91 -15.32 -14.79
N ASP A 300 -23.10 -15.41 -15.39
CA ASP A 300 -23.74 -16.71 -15.69
C ASP A 300 -22.86 -17.57 -16.60
N ASN A 301 -22.20 -16.95 -17.58
CA ASN A 301 -21.29 -17.67 -18.46
C ASN A 301 -20.01 -18.09 -17.73
N TYR A 302 -19.48 -17.25 -16.88
CA TYR A 302 -18.36 -17.57 -16.01
C TYR A 302 -18.69 -18.77 -15.10
N ASP A 303 -19.80 -18.71 -14.35
CA ASP A 303 -20.23 -19.77 -13.45
C ASP A 303 -20.50 -21.10 -14.16
N ARG A 304 -21.04 -21.04 -15.38
CA ARG A 304 -21.24 -22.20 -16.23
C ARG A 304 -19.91 -22.87 -16.60
N ILE A 305 -18.93 -22.10 -17.06
CA ILE A 305 -17.61 -22.61 -17.49
C ILE A 305 -16.84 -23.16 -16.31
N VAL A 306 -16.87 -22.49 -15.16
CA VAL A 306 -16.27 -22.97 -13.91
C VAL A 306 -16.86 -24.33 -13.51
N ARG A 307 -18.19 -24.46 -13.57
CA ARG A 307 -18.90 -25.72 -13.23
C ARG A 307 -18.62 -26.85 -14.22
N GLU A 308 -18.47 -26.55 -15.51
CA GLU A 308 -18.10 -27.52 -16.54
C GLU A 308 -16.67 -28.04 -16.38
N GLY A 309 -15.75 -27.22 -15.82
CA GLY A 309 -14.39 -27.62 -15.50
C GLY A 309 -13.45 -27.89 -16.68
N HIS A 310 -13.90 -27.61 -17.91
CA HIS A 310 -13.15 -27.89 -19.14
C HIS A 310 -12.26 -26.71 -19.54
N TYR A 311 -11.23 -26.41 -18.76
CA TYR A 311 -10.26 -25.34 -19.04
C TYR A 311 -8.92 -25.63 -18.33
N ASP A 312 -7.83 -25.06 -18.85
CA ASP A 312 -6.52 -25.10 -18.20
C ASP A 312 -6.40 -23.97 -17.17
N SER A 313 -6.81 -22.77 -17.54
CA SER A 313 -6.84 -21.60 -16.64
C SER A 313 -7.93 -20.62 -17.06
N ILE A 314 -8.36 -19.81 -16.09
CA ILE A 314 -9.22 -18.64 -16.29
C ILE A 314 -8.51 -17.44 -15.71
N ALA A 315 -8.29 -16.39 -16.53
CA ALA A 315 -7.79 -15.10 -16.08
C ALA A 315 -8.97 -14.13 -15.92
N ILE A 316 -9.05 -13.49 -14.75
CA ILE A 316 -10.19 -12.64 -14.38
C ILE A 316 -9.65 -11.27 -13.94
N PRO A 317 -9.75 -10.22 -14.78
CA PRO A 317 -9.28 -8.89 -14.40
C PRO A 317 -9.88 -8.37 -13.10
N ALA A 318 -11.14 -8.69 -12.82
CA ALA A 318 -11.82 -8.31 -11.58
C ALA A 318 -11.22 -9.02 -10.33
N GLN A 319 -10.70 -10.26 -10.44
CA GLN A 319 -9.98 -10.94 -9.35
C GLN A 319 -8.64 -10.24 -9.07
N THR A 320 -7.91 -9.91 -10.12
CA THR A 320 -6.64 -9.17 -10.00
C THR A 320 -6.88 -7.80 -9.34
N ALA A 321 -7.92 -7.07 -9.77
CA ALA A 321 -8.26 -5.79 -9.15
C ALA A 321 -8.66 -5.95 -7.67
N ALA A 322 -9.43 -6.96 -7.32
CA ALA A 322 -9.80 -7.24 -5.92
C ALA A 322 -8.59 -7.56 -5.03
N SER A 323 -7.61 -8.32 -5.54
CA SER A 323 -6.38 -8.58 -4.80
C SER A 323 -5.51 -7.31 -4.66
N TRP A 324 -5.42 -6.48 -5.70
CA TRP A 324 -4.76 -5.18 -5.62
C TRP A 324 -5.47 -4.21 -4.66
N GLU A 325 -6.82 -4.27 -4.60
CA GLU A 325 -7.62 -3.48 -3.66
C GLU A 325 -7.30 -3.84 -2.20
N SER A 326 -6.95 -5.09 -1.92
CA SER A 326 -6.49 -5.55 -0.61
C SER A 326 -5.05 -5.14 -0.27
N GLY A 327 -4.26 -4.70 -1.27
CA GLY A 327 -2.82 -4.46 -1.14
C GLY A 327 -1.97 -5.73 -1.10
N ARG A 328 -2.55 -6.92 -1.29
CA ARG A 328 -1.89 -8.24 -1.24
C ARG A 328 -2.07 -8.97 -2.56
N ASP A 329 -1.34 -8.54 -3.57
CA ASP A 329 -1.58 -8.71 -5.01
C ASP A 329 -1.79 -10.15 -5.49
N ASP A 330 -1.10 -11.13 -4.91
CA ASP A 330 -1.22 -12.55 -5.29
C ASP A 330 -1.47 -13.47 -4.07
N ALA A 331 -2.08 -12.93 -3.00
CA ALA A 331 -2.32 -13.69 -1.78
C ALA A 331 -3.21 -14.91 -2.01
N ALA A 332 -2.88 -16.02 -1.33
CA ALA A 332 -3.57 -17.30 -1.41
C ALA A 332 -5.08 -17.19 -1.12
N VAL A 333 -5.45 -16.32 -0.18
CA VAL A 333 -6.84 -16.11 0.22
C VAL A 333 -7.75 -15.65 -0.93
N PHE A 334 -7.20 -15.01 -1.96
CA PHE A 334 -7.93 -14.60 -3.16
C PHE A 334 -7.91 -15.65 -4.28
N GLY A 335 -7.54 -16.90 -3.97
CA GLY A 335 -7.56 -18.00 -4.91
C GLY A 335 -6.30 -18.14 -5.77
N PHE A 336 -5.22 -17.40 -5.48
CA PHE A 336 -3.96 -17.54 -6.18
C PHE A 336 -3.15 -18.71 -5.65
N ILE A 337 -2.81 -19.62 -6.55
CA ILE A 337 -1.99 -20.81 -6.31
C ILE A 337 -1.29 -21.19 -7.63
N ASP A 338 -0.04 -21.63 -7.57
CA ASP A 338 0.66 -22.04 -8.76
C ASP A 338 0.18 -23.43 -9.24
N PRO A 339 0.24 -23.76 -10.53
CA PRO A 339 -0.26 -25.02 -11.08
C PRO A 339 0.29 -26.26 -10.38
N ASP A 340 1.60 -26.28 -10.08
CA ASP A 340 2.24 -27.40 -9.39
C ASP A 340 1.80 -27.52 -7.92
N GLN A 341 1.56 -26.39 -7.26
CA GLN A 341 1.03 -26.36 -5.89
C GLN A 341 -0.43 -26.88 -5.88
N LEU A 342 -1.25 -26.43 -6.84
CA LEU A 342 -2.62 -26.91 -6.98
C LEU A 342 -2.67 -28.43 -7.26
N ALA A 343 -1.78 -28.94 -8.12
CA ALA A 343 -1.71 -30.37 -8.41
C ALA A 343 -1.35 -31.17 -7.14
N ARG A 344 -0.40 -30.69 -6.32
CA ARG A 344 -0.08 -31.32 -5.02
C ARG A 344 -1.26 -31.27 -4.04
N TYR A 345 -1.94 -30.12 -3.97
CA TYR A 345 -3.11 -29.95 -3.11
C TYR A 345 -4.23 -30.93 -3.46
N VAL A 346 -4.53 -31.10 -4.75
CA VAL A 346 -5.54 -32.07 -5.22
C VAL A 346 -5.09 -33.51 -4.96
N ALA A 347 -3.81 -33.84 -5.16
CA ALA A 347 -3.28 -35.18 -4.86
C ALA A 347 -3.35 -35.53 -3.36
N GLN A 348 -3.42 -34.56 -2.48
CA GLN A 348 -3.62 -34.71 -1.03
C GLN A 348 -5.09 -34.73 -0.61
N GLY A 349 -6.04 -34.77 -1.56
CA GLY A 349 -7.47 -34.85 -1.31
C GLY A 349 -8.24 -33.53 -1.30
N GLY A 350 -7.56 -32.42 -1.58
CA GLY A 350 -8.21 -31.12 -1.78
C GLY A 350 -8.94 -31.05 -3.12
N LYS A 351 -9.76 -30.05 -3.30
CA LYS A 351 -10.55 -29.83 -4.52
C LYS A 351 -10.05 -28.61 -5.29
N ARG A 352 -10.05 -28.69 -6.61
CA ARG A 352 -9.70 -27.54 -7.47
C ARG A 352 -10.64 -26.35 -7.23
N GLU A 353 -11.90 -26.63 -6.94
CA GLU A 353 -12.96 -25.65 -6.67
C GLU A 353 -12.69 -24.82 -5.41
N ASP A 354 -11.91 -25.29 -4.46
CA ASP A 354 -11.53 -24.58 -3.24
C ASP A 354 -10.77 -23.28 -3.56
N TRP A 355 -10.06 -23.26 -4.69
CA TRP A 355 -9.25 -22.12 -5.17
C TRP A 355 -9.96 -21.22 -6.18
N GLN A 356 -11.20 -21.55 -6.51
CA GLN A 356 -11.98 -20.72 -7.43
C GLN A 356 -12.68 -19.59 -6.67
N VAL A 357 -12.74 -18.42 -7.31
CA VAL A 357 -13.46 -17.25 -6.81
C VAL A 357 -14.80 -17.12 -7.49
N LYS A 358 -15.75 -16.51 -6.81
CA LYS A 358 -17.05 -16.11 -7.37
C LYS A 358 -17.24 -14.62 -7.17
N PHE A 359 -18.15 -14.04 -7.96
CA PHE A 359 -18.40 -12.62 -7.99
C PHE A 359 -19.88 -12.29 -7.84
N ALA A 360 -20.16 -11.11 -7.29
CA ALA A 360 -21.44 -10.44 -7.39
C ALA A 360 -21.28 -9.10 -8.11
N GLU A 361 -22.33 -8.67 -8.78
CA GLU A 361 -22.46 -7.30 -9.29
C GLU A 361 -23.00 -6.39 -8.19
N ASN A 362 -22.30 -5.28 -7.95
CA ASN A 362 -22.82 -4.22 -7.09
C ASN A 362 -23.60 -3.24 -7.94
N ARG A 363 -24.85 -3.01 -7.59
CA ARG A 363 -25.74 -2.11 -8.31
C ARG A 363 -26.39 -1.09 -7.38
N ALA A 364 -26.49 0.14 -7.85
CA ALA A 364 -27.28 1.18 -7.20
C ALA A 364 -28.79 0.85 -7.28
N PRO A 365 -29.65 1.49 -6.47
CA PRO A 365 -31.09 1.26 -6.49
C PRO A 365 -31.77 1.49 -7.85
N ASP A 366 -31.18 2.33 -8.70
CA ASP A 366 -31.66 2.60 -10.07
C ASP A 366 -31.17 1.57 -11.11
N GLY A 367 -30.43 0.53 -10.66
CA GLY A 367 -29.87 -0.52 -11.50
C GLY A 367 -28.49 -0.20 -12.08
N THR A 368 -27.93 1.00 -11.86
CA THR A 368 -26.59 1.37 -12.32
C THR A 368 -25.54 0.43 -11.74
N LEU A 369 -24.71 -0.16 -12.61
CA LEU A 369 -23.58 -0.98 -12.17
C LEU A 369 -22.55 -0.09 -11.48
N LEU A 370 -22.18 -0.47 -10.24
CA LEU A 370 -21.14 0.18 -9.43
C LEU A 370 -19.77 -0.53 -9.58
N GLY A 371 -19.80 -1.83 -9.81
CA GLY A 371 -18.62 -2.67 -9.93
C GLY A 371 -18.91 -4.11 -9.53
N TYR A 372 -17.87 -4.82 -9.15
CA TYR A 372 -17.92 -6.25 -8.78
C TYR A 372 -17.28 -6.47 -7.44
N SER A 373 -17.88 -7.27 -6.56
CA SER A 373 -17.28 -7.81 -5.36
C SER A 373 -16.95 -9.29 -5.52
N LEU A 374 -15.87 -9.74 -4.91
CA LEU A 374 -15.72 -11.16 -4.62
C LEU A 374 -16.87 -11.60 -3.71
N LEU A 375 -17.43 -12.79 -3.93
CA LEU A 375 -18.34 -13.43 -2.98
C LEU A 375 -17.55 -13.98 -1.77
N GLN A 376 -16.83 -13.06 -1.11
CA GLN A 376 -15.90 -13.33 -0.04
C GLN A 376 -15.75 -12.09 0.84
N GLU A 377 -16.20 -12.17 2.09
CA GLU A 377 -15.96 -11.14 3.09
C GLU A 377 -14.56 -11.33 3.67
N SER A 378 -13.70 -10.34 3.48
CA SER A 378 -12.31 -10.43 3.94
C SER A 378 -12.17 -9.96 5.38
N VAL A 379 -11.52 -10.80 6.21
CA VAL A 379 -11.38 -10.55 7.65
C VAL A 379 -10.49 -9.35 7.95
N ASP A 380 -9.51 -9.06 7.10
CA ASP A 380 -8.69 -7.86 7.24
C ASP A 380 -9.49 -6.60 6.89
N GLN A 381 -10.27 -6.58 5.79
CA GLN A 381 -11.11 -5.42 5.46
C GLN A 381 -12.19 -5.18 6.51
N ALA A 382 -12.82 -6.24 7.02
CA ALA A 382 -13.76 -6.14 8.14
C ALA A 382 -13.10 -5.52 9.40
N SER A 383 -11.85 -5.91 9.68
CA SER A 383 -11.06 -5.39 10.80
C SER A 383 -10.63 -3.93 10.57
N TYR A 384 -10.25 -3.57 9.35
CA TYR A 384 -9.95 -2.18 8.99
C TYR A 384 -11.20 -1.30 9.07
N MET A 385 -12.36 -1.78 8.62
CA MET A 385 -13.64 -1.07 8.78
C MET A 385 -14.04 -0.93 10.24
N TYR A 386 -13.74 -1.91 11.09
CA TYR A 386 -13.91 -1.79 12.54
C TYR A 386 -13.08 -0.63 13.09
N SER A 387 -11.79 -0.60 12.82
CA SER A 387 -10.91 0.47 13.32
C SER A 387 -11.21 1.82 12.67
N ASP A 388 -11.57 1.84 11.39
CA ASP A 388 -12.03 3.06 10.69
C ASP A 388 -13.22 3.70 11.41
N ASN A 389 -14.25 2.90 11.75
CA ASN A 389 -15.37 3.37 12.57
C ASN A 389 -14.93 3.90 13.95
N ARG A 390 -13.94 3.25 14.60
CA ARG A 390 -13.43 3.71 15.90
C ARG A 390 -12.70 5.05 15.77
N TYR A 391 -11.86 5.22 14.75
CA TYR A 391 -11.13 6.46 14.49
C TYR A 391 -12.07 7.59 14.06
N LEU A 392 -13.05 7.32 13.20
CA LEU A 392 -14.08 8.31 12.84
C LEU A 392 -14.90 8.75 14.05
N ALA A 393 -15.23 7.84 14.95
CA ALA A 393 -15.91 8.20 16.21
C ALA A 393 -15.04 9.11 17.09
N GLU A 394 -13.75 8.80 17.25
CA GLU A 394 -12.82 9.62 18.03
C GLU A 394 -12.65 11.02 17.41
N MET A 395 -12.48 11.10 16.08
CA MET A 395 -12.43 12.39 15.36
C MET A 395 -13.72 13.20 15.51
N ALA A 396 -14.87 12.53 15.42
CA ALA A 396 -16.17 13.17 15.61
C ALA A 396 -16.32 13.77 17.01
N ASP A 397 -15.87 13.08 18.07
CA ASP A 397 -15.84 13.61 19.43
C ASP A 397 -14.94 14.85 19.54
N ILE A 398 -13.71 14.78 19.00
CA ILE A 398 -12.76 15.90 18.98
C ILE A 398 -13.36 17.12 18.29
N LEU A 399 -14.17 16.89 17.25
CA LEU A 399 -14.83 17.93 16.45
C LEU A 399 -16.19 18.36 16.99
N GLY A 400 -16.65 17.77 18.11
CA GLY A 400 -17.93 18.11 18.74
C GLY A 400 -19.16 17.52 18.04
N ARG A 401 -19.01 16.42 17.30
CA ARG A 401 -20.07 15.74 16.54
C ARG A 401 -20.56 14.47 17.22
N GLY A 402 -21.07 14.59 18.44
CA GLY A 402 -21.39 13.45 19.32
C GLY A 402 -22.37 12.43 18.74
N ALA A 403 -23.38 12.87 17.97
CA ALA A 403 -24.31 11.94 17.33
C ALA A 403 -23.64 11.03 16.27
N GLU A 404 -22.76 11.61 15.45
CA GLU A 404 -21.97 10.86 14.47
C GLU A 404 -21.02 9.88 15.18
N ALA A 405 -20.37 10.33 16.27
CA ALA A 405 -19.49 9.49 17.08
C ALA A 405 -20.22 8.25 17.64
N ALA A 406 -21.44 8.43 18.17
CA ALA A 406 -22.26 7.33 18.68
C ALA A 406 -22.64 6.33 17.56
N ALA A 407 -23.00 6.84 16.38
CA ALA A 407 -23.34 6.01 15.23
C ALA A 407 -22.15 5.15 14.75
N PHE A 408 -20.95 5.74 14.67
CA PHE A 408 -19.74 5.00 14.29
C PHE A 408 -19.35 3.93 15.34
N ARG A 409 -19.46 4.24 16.64
CA ARG A 409 -19.23 3.23 17.70
C ARG A 409 -20.17 2.04 17.56
N ALA A 410 -21.46 2.28 17.32
CA ALA A 410 -22.44 1.22 17.15
C ALA A 410 -22.13 0.34 15.90
N LYS A 411 -21.61 0.93 14.80
CA LYS A 411 -21.13 0.16 13.63
C LYS A 411 -19.91 -0.68 14.01
N ALA A 412 -18.93 -0.13 14.73
CA ALA A 412 -17.75 -0.85 15.20
C ALA A 412 -18.12 -2.06 16.07
N ASP A 413 -19.03 -1.87 17.04
CA ASP A 413 -19.44 -2.96 17.96
C ASP A 413 -20.09 -4.12 17.18
N ARG A 414 -20.91 -3.83 16.17
CA ARG A 414 -21.48 -4.87 15.30
C ARG A 414 -20.41 -5.62 14.50
N LEU A 415 -19.44 -4.91 13.93
CA LEU A 415 -18.33 -5.53 13.20
C LEU A 415 -17.47 -6.42 14.10
N ALA A 416 -17.14 -5.97 15.31
CA ALA A 416 -16.39 -6.79 16.27
C ALA A 416 -17.15 -8.07 16.64
N ALA A 417 -18.47 -7.99 16.87
CA ALA A 417 -19.31 -9.15 17.12
C ALA A 417 -19.29 -10.12 15.92
N TYR A 418 -19.45 -9.59 14.71
CA TYR A 418 -19.43 -10.40 13.48
C TYR A 418 -18.10 -11.11 13.25
N ILE A 419 -16.98 -10.39 13.35
CA ILE A 419 -15.62 -10.94 13.19
C ILE A 419 -15.41 -12.11 14.15
N ASN A 420 -15.74 -11.93 15.44
CA ASN A 420 -15.54 -12.99 16.46
C ASN A 420 -16.48 -14.17 16.31
N THR A 421 -17.70 -13.97 15.81
CA THR A 421 -18.69 -15.03 15.68
C THR A 421 -18.53 -15.82 14.39
N CYS A 422 -18.21 -15.13 13.28
CA CYS A 422 -18.30 -15.67 11.94
C CYS A 422 -16.95 -16.02 11.31
N MET A 423 -15.91 -15.23 11.60
CA MET A 423 -14.62 -15.30 10.87
C MET A 423 -13.55 -16.13 11.61
N PHE A 424 -13.83 -16.58 12.83
CA PHE A 424 -12.89 -17.37 13.62
C PHE A 424 -13.17 -18.87 13.47
N ASP A 425 -12.19 -19.64 13.00
CA ASP A 425 -12.25 -21.09 13.00
C ASP A 425 -11.67 -21.67 14.30
N LYS A 426 -12.51 -22.36 15.07
CA LYS A 426 -12.13 -22.91 16.37
C LYS A 426 -11.16 -24.09 16.25
N GLN A 427 -11.18 -24.80 15.13
CA GLN A 427 -10.34 -25.98 14.94
C GLN A 427 -8.87 -25.59 14.70
N SER A 428 -8.62 -24.63 13.83
CA SER A 428 -7.29 -24.11 13.53
C SER A 428 -6.82 -23.02 14.50
N GLY A 429 -7.74 -22.44 15.28
CA GLY A 429 -7.44 -21.33 16.21
C GLY A 429 -7.04 -20.02 15.50
N PHE A 430 -7.60 -19.77 14.33
CA PHE A 430 -7.19 -18.65 13.49
C PHE A 430 -8.38 -17.98 12.81
N PHE A 431 -8.24 -16.72 12.39
CA PHE A 431 -9.26 -16.00 11.61
C PHE A 431 -9.05 -16.21 10.12
N TYR A 432 -10.15 -16.26 9.38
CA TYR A 432 -10.17 -16.42 7.93
C TYR A 432 -11.24 -15.54 7.29
N ASP A 433 -11.10 -15.29 6.01
CA ASP A 433 -12.15 -14.75 5.17
C ASP A 433 -13.33 -15.73 5.09
N ILE A 434 -14.52 -15.21 4.84
CA ILE A 434 -15.74 -16.00 4.70
C ILE A 434 -16.10 -16.15 3.22
N ARG A 435 -16.35 -17.38 2.76
CA ARG A 435 -17.04 -17.63 1.48
C ARG A 435 -18.53 -17.37 1.69
N ILE A 436 -19.06 -16.38 0.95
CA ILE A 436 -20.47 -16.04 1.01
C ILE A 436 -21.31 -17.13 0.37
N GLU A 437 -22.30 -17.62 1.10
CA GLU A 437 -23.25 -18.63 0.65
C GLU A 437 -24.50 -17.96 0.03
N SER A 438 -25.24 -18.70 -0.80
CA SER A 438 -26.48 -18.19 -1.42
C SER A 438 -27.53 -17.78 -0.38
N TRP A 439 -27.49 -18.36 0.82
CA TRP A 439 -28.36 -18.05 1.95
C TRP A 439 -27.53 -17.88 3.21
N PRO A 440 -27.76 -16.81 4.00
CA PRO A 440 -27.09 -16.65 5.28
C PRO A 440 -27.29 -17.88 6.19
N LEU A 441 -26.26 -18.20 6.97
CA LEU A 441 -26.33 -19.27 7.96
C LEU A 441 -27.28 -18.89 9.10
N ALA A 442 -27.81 -19.89 9.81
CA ALA A 442 -28.77 -19.70 10.91
C ALA A 442 -28.20 -18.85 12.08
N ASN A 443 -26.87 -18.76 12.20
CA ASN A 443 -26.17 -17.94 13.19
C ASN A 443 -25.99 -16.47 12.75
N GLY A 444 -26.52 -16.05 11.60
CA GLY A 444 -26.39 -14.69 11.07
C GLY A 444 -25.11 -14.43 10.28
N CYS A 445 -24.24 -15.42 10.08
CA CYS A 445 -23.05 -15.30 9.27
C CYS A 445 -23.39 -15.42 7.77
N ALA A 446 -22.72 -14.65 6.91
CA ALA A 446 -22.94 -14.72 5.46
C ALA A 446 -22.49 -16.07 4.84
N GLY A 447 -21.59 -16.78 5.52
CA GLY A 447 -21.08 -18.05 5.03
C GLY A 447 -20.10 -18.69 6.01
N LYS A 448 -19.11 -19.43 5.47
CA LYS A 448 -18.15 -20.22 6.25
C LYS A 448 -16.71 -19.73 6.03
N PRO A 449 -15.83 -19.85 7.04
CA PRO A 449 -14.39 -19.57 6.90
C PRO A 449 -13.75 -20.39 5.79
N ILE A 450 -12.89 -19.74 5.00
CA ILE A 450 -12.15 -20.34 3.87
C ILE A 450 -10.83 -20.92 4.39
N VAL A 451 -10.92 -22.01 5.16
CA VAL A 451 -9.74 -22.63 5.80
C VAL A 451 -8.84 -23.36 4.80
N GLU A 452 -9.40 -23.82 3.68
CA GLU A 452 -8.72 -24.58 2.65
C GLU A 452 -7.64 -23.81 1.89
N ARG A 453 -7.70 -22.48 1.86
CA ARG A 453 -6.67 -21.59 1.27
C ARG A 453 -5.52 -21.28 2.22
N GLY A 454 -5.53 -21.88 3.41
CA GLY A 454 -4.46 -21.76 4.40
C GLY A 454 -4.47 -20.43 5.15
N LYS A 455 -3.46 -20.24 6.00
CA LYS A 455 -3.32 -19.09 6.87
C LYS A 455 -2.42 -18.03 6.22
N GLY A 456 -2.81 -16.77 6.35
CA GLY A 456 -2.08 -15.58 5.90
C GLY A 456 -2.19 -14.42 6.91
N PRO A 457 -1.63 -13.24 6.59
CA PRO A 457 -1.59 -12.09 7.50
C PRO A 457 -2.97 -11.50 7.80
N GLU A 458 -3.97 -11.77 6.98
CA GLU A 458 -5.36 -11.38 7.25
C GLU A 458 -5.84 -11.90 8.60
N GLY A 459 -5.34 -13.05 9.03
CA GLY A 459 -5.78 -13.69 10.27
C GLY A 459 -5.32 -13.02 11.56
N TRP A 460 -4.32 -12.13 11.53
CA TRP A 460 -3.98 -11.29 12.68
C TRP A 460 -4.46 -9.84 12.56
N SER A 461 -5.14 -9.49 11.48
CA SER A 461 -5.75 -8.15 11.34
C SER A 461 -6.76 -7.82 12.43
N PRO A 462 -7.61 -8.77 12.93
CA PRO A 462 -8.45 -8.50 14.08
C PRO A 462 -7.68 -8.11 15.35
N LEU A 463 -6.48 -8.64 15.55
CA LEU A 463 -5.61 -8.29 16.68
C LEU A 463 -5.05 -6.88 16.51
N PHE A 464 -4.48 -6.57 15.35
CA PHE A 464 -3.93 -5.25 15.05
C PHE A 464 -4.98 -4.15 15.27
N ASN A 465 -6.17 -4.35 14.75
CA ASN A 465 -7.26 -3.38 14.82
C ASN A 465 -8.00 -3.37 16.19
N GLY A 466 -7.80 -4.38 17.05
CA GLY A 466 -8.44 -4.49 18.37
C GLY A 466 -9.88 -5.00 18.32
N ALA A 467 -10.25 -5.71 17.25
CA ALA A 467 -11.57 -6.31 17.08
C ALA A 467 -11.71 -7.72 17.69
N ALA A 468 -10.60 -8.44 17.89
CA ALA A 468 -10.62 -9.80 18.43
C ALA A 468 -11.01 -9.83 19.91
N SER A 469 -11.66 -10.91 20.35
CA SER A 469 -11.77 -11.23 21.77
C SER A 469 -10.41 -11.71 22.31
N GLN A 470 -10.14 -11.55 23.61
CA GLN A 470 -8.90 -12.03 24.22
C GLN A 470 -8.66 -13.54 23.93
N THR A 471 -9.70 -14.36 24.10
CA THR A 471 -9.60 -15.81 23.85
C THR A 471 -9.19 -16.14 22.42
N HIS A 472 -9.74 -15.43 21.43
CA HIS A 472 -9.39 -15.64 20.03
C HIS A 472 -7.97 -15.10 19.73
N ALA A 473 -7.61 -13.97 20.29
CA ALA A 473 -6.26 -13.41 20.17
C ALA A 473 -5.21 -14.37 20.75
N ASP A 474 -5.46 -14.97 21.92
CA ASP A 474 -4.58 -15.98 22.52
C ASP A 474 -4.36 -17.18 21.61
N ALA A 475 -5.39 -17.60 20.89
CA ALA A 475 -5.29 -18.70 19.91
C ALA A 475 -4.44 -18.29 18.70
N VAL A 476 -4.72 -17.12 18.13
CA VAL A 476 -3.97 -16.58 16.98
C VAL A 476 -2.49 -16.38 17.32
N VAL A 477 -2.18 -15.83 18.49
CA VAL A 477 -0.79 -15.63 18.93
C VAL A 477 -0.05 -16.96 19.07
N ARG A 478 -0.70 -18.04 19.54
CA ARG A 478 -0.07 -19.37 19.54
C ARG A 478 0.33 -19.82 18.14
N VAL A 479 -0.52 -19.58 17.12
CA VAL A 479 -0.21 -19.89 15.72
C VAL A 479 0.93 -19.01 15.21
N MET A 480 0.90 -17.71 15.51
CA MET A 480 1.97 -16.78 15.09
C MET A 480 3.33 -17.17 15.68
N LYS A 481 3.35 -17.75 16.89
CA LYS A 481 4.57 -18.18 17.60
C LYS A 481 5.03 -19.60 17.21
N ASP A 482 4.24 -20.37 16.47
CA ASP A 482 4.62 -21.72 16.06
C ASP A 482 5.66 -21.68 14.92
N PRO A 483 6.87 -22.29 15.10
CA PRO A 483 7.89 -22.33 14.06
C PRO A 483 7.49 -23.17 12.84
N ARG A 484 6.44 -23.99 12.95
CA ARG A 484 5.87 -24.74 11.82
C ARG A 484 4.85 -23.93 11.02
N GLU A 485 4.53 -22.71 11.48
CA GLU A 485 3.57 -21.81 10.86
C GLU A 485 4.25 -20.49 10.47
N PHE A 486 4.37 -19.54 11.39
CA PHE A 486 4.84 -18.17 11.09
C PHE A 486 6.12 -17.73 11.80
N ASN A 487 6.56 -18.44 12.86
CA ASN A 487 7.78 -18.08 13.58
C ASN A 487 9.03 -18.67 12.92
N THR A 488 9.25 -18.26 11.69
CA THR A 488 10.34 -18.67 10.82
C THR A 488 11.64 -17.90 11.13
N TYR A 489 12.73 -18.15 10.41
CA TYR A 489 14.01 -17.45 10.60
C TYR A 489 13.85 -15.92 10.56
N VAL A 490 13.11 -15.39 9.57
CA VAL A 490 12.55 -14.04 9.61
C VAL A 490 11.05 -14.19 9.81
N PRO A 491 10.48 -13.80 10.96
CA PRO A 491 9.12 -14.17 11.34
C PRO A 491 8.03 -13.43 10.55
N LEU A 492 6.82 -13.97 10.62
CA LEU A 492 5.56 -13.39 10.13
C LEU A 492 5.56 -13.13 8.62
N GLY A 493 5.93 -14.16 7.84
CA GLY A 493 5.72 -14.16 6.39
C GLY A 493 4.24 -14.10 6.00
N THR A 494 3.96 -13.77 4.75
CA THR A 494 2.60 -13.56 4.23
C THR A 494 1.85 -14.85 3.88
N ALA A 495 2.40 -15.98 4.20
CA ALA A 495 1.71 -17.28 4.28
C ALA A 495 2.40 -18.16 5.33
N ALA A 496 1.61 -18.95 6.05
CA ALA A 496 2.14 -19.96 6.95
C ALA A 496 2.91 -21.04 6.16
N LEU A 497 3.88 -21.70 6.78
CA LEU A 497 4.61 -22.81 6.14
C LEU A 497 3.68 -23.96 5.73
N THR A 498 2.55 -24.10 6.41
CA THR A 498 1.51 -25.10 6.12
C THR A 498 0.52 -24.66 5.03
N ASN A 499 0.60 -23.42 4.55
CA ASN A 499 -0.29 -22.93 3.50
C ASN A 499 0.00 -23.66 2.18
N PRO A 500 -1.00 -24.25 1.50
CA PRO A 500 -0.80 -25.00 0.26
C PRO A 500 -0.13 -24.19 -0.86
N ALA A 501 -0.29 -22.86 -0.84
CA ALA A 501 0.27 -21.94 -1.82
C ALA A 501 1.58 -21.26 -1.34
N PHE A 502 2.15 -21.72 -0.21
CA PHE A 502 3.39 -21.15 0.31
C PHE A 502 4.57 -21.29 -0.64
N GLY A 503 5.34 -20.23 -0.78
CA GLY A 503 6.66 -20.23 -1.41
C GLY A 503 7.47 -19.05 -0.91
N ALA A 504 8.65 -19.30 -0.32
CA ALA A 504 9.46 -18.29 0.36
C ALA A 504 9.87 -17.08 -0.53
N ASP A 505 9.84 -17.27 -1.85
CA ASP A 505 10.15 -16.25 -2.85
C ASP A 505 8.90 -15.69 -3.56
N ILE A 506 7.70 -16.16 -3.20
CA ILE A 506 6.44 -15.70 -3.81
C ILE A 506 5.97 -14.42 -3.11
N TYR A 507 5.53 -13.46 -3.88
CA TYR A 507 5.34 -12.06 -3.50
C TYR A 507 4.46 -11.87 -2.25
N TRP A 508 3.18 -12.31 -2.26
CA TRP A 508 2.28 -12.25 -1.11
C TRP A 508 1.87 -13.65 -0.59
N ARG A 509 2.67 -14.68 -0.91
CA ARG A 509 2.46 -16.06 -0.47
C ARG A 509 3.69 -16.67 0.22
N GLY A 510 4.44 -15.84 0.94
CA GLY A 510 5.61 -16.31 1.70
C GLY A 510 6.54 -15.21 2.16
N ARG A 511 6.92 -14.25 1.31
CA ARG A 511 7.85 -13.17 1.68
C ARG A 511 7.39 -12.45 2.95
N VAL A 512 8.35 -11.99 3.75
CA VAL A 512 8.07 -11.12 4.89
C VAL A 512 7.94 -9.69 4.41
N TRP A 513 6.78 -9.11 4.58
CA TRP A 513 6.47 -7.72 4.35
C TRP A 513 6.46 -6.98 5.69
N VAL A 514 7.22 -5.89 5.78
CA VAL A 514 7.49 -5.22 7.06
C VAL A 514 6.22 -4.61 7.68
N ASP A 515 5.25 -4.22 6.85
CA ASP A 515 3.95 -3.75 7.32
C ASP A 515 3.15 -4.86 8.01
N GLN A 516 3.08 -6.06 7.41
CA GLN A 516 2.36 -7.19 7.98
C GLN A 516 3.04 -7.73 9.23
N LEU A 517 4.38 -7.72 9.24
CA LEU A 517 5.16 -7.98 10.45
C LEU A 517 4.76 -6.98 11.56
N TYR A 518 4.83 -5.68 11.29
CA TYR A 518 4.48 -4.65 12.27
C TYR A 518 3.04 -4.79 12.77
N PHE A 519 2.07 -5.02 11.87
CA PHE A 519 0.68 -5.23 12.26
C PHE A 519 0.50 -6.44 13.17
N GLY A 520 1.20 -7.55 12.86
CA GLY A 520 1.21 -8.73 13.71
C GLY A 520 1.77 -8.43 15.10
N LEU A 521 2.93 -7.75 15.19
CA LEU A 521 3.58 -7.40 16.45
C LEU A 521 2.74 -6.42 17.29
N LYS A 522 2.15 -5.41 16.66
CA LYS A 522 1.22 -4.47 17.37
C LYS A 522 -0.04 -5.18 17.85
N GLY A 523 -0.53 -6.16 17.08
CA GLY A 523 -1.61 -7.03 17.51
C GLY A 523 -1.22 -7.84 18.75
N MET A 524 -0.06 -8.48 18.76
CA MET A 524 0.46 -9.21 19.93
C MET A 524 0.59 -8.30 21.16
N GLU A 525 1.21 -7.13 21.00
CA GLU A 525 1.36 -6.14 22.08
C GLU A 525 0.01 -5.75 22.68
N ARG A 526 -0.98 -5.45 21.84
CA ARG A 526 -2.33 -5.03 22.27
C ARG A 526 -3.00 -6.05 23.19
N TYR A 527 -2.74 -7.34 22.99
CA TYR A 527 -3.33 -8.44 23.76
C TYR A 527 -2.41 -9.01 24.84
N GLY A 528 -1.36 -8.25 25.23
CA GLY A 528 -0.50 -8.58 26.38
C GLY A 528 0.72 -9.44 26.07
N TYR A 529 1.06 -9.65 24.81
CA TYR A 529 2.23 -10.45 24.37
C TYR A 529 3.40 -9.57 23.92
N ARG A 530 3.67 -8.46 24.65
CA ARG A 530 4.71 -7.50 24.28
C ARG A 530 6.11 -8.13 24.21
N ASP A 531 6.46 -8.99 25.19
CA ASP A 531 7.79 -9.61 25.21
C ASP A 531 8.03 -10.52 24.00
N ASP A 532 7.02 -11.29 23.61
CA ASP A 532 7.06 -12.11 22.41
C ASP A 532 7.18 -11.25 21.14
N ALA A 533 6.44 -10.15 21.07
CA ALA A 533 6.50 -9.20 19.95
C ALA A 533 7.88 -8.55 19.84
N VAL A 534 8.47 -8.12 20.96
CA VAL A 534 9.84 -7.57 21.01
C VAL A 534 10.87 -8.62 20.56
N ALA A 535 10.74 -9.86 21.03
CA ALA A 535 11.64 -10.96 20.62
C ALA A 535 11.58 -11.20 19.09
N MET A 536 10.38 -11.18 18.49
CA MET A 536 10.21 -11.32 17.03
C MET A 536 10.73 -10.09 16.27
N ALA A 537 10.51 -8.87 16.76
CA ALA A 537 11.09 -7.66 16.19
C ALA A 537 12.62 -7.72 16.17
N GLN A 538 13.23 -8.16 17.27
CA GLN A 538 14.68 -8.35 17.37
C GLN A 538 15.19 -9.46 16.43
N ALA A 539 14.43 -10.55 16.27
CA ALA A 539 14.76 -11.61 15.32
C ALA A 539 14.76 -11.05 13.87
N PHE A 540 13.75 -10.25 13.51
CA PHE A 540 13.72 -9.57 12.22
C PHE A 540 14.97 -8.69 12.01
N PHE A 541 15.32 -7.84 12.97
CA PHE A 541 16.49 -6.95 12.88
C PHE A 541 17.81 -7.73 12.71
N ARG A 542 17.96 -8.88 13.39
CA ARG A 542 19.16 -9.71 13.28
C ARG A 542 19.25 -10.49 11.98
N HIS A 543 18.12 -10.93 11.44
CA HIS A 543 18.09 -11.91 10.37
C HIS A 543 17.75 -11.32 8.99
N ALA A 544 17.17 -10.12 8.90
CA ALA A 544 16.94 -9.44 7.65
C ALA A 544 18.27 -8.96 7.05
N ASP A 545 18.70 -9.59 5.97
CA ASP A 545 20.01 -9.38 5.37
C ASP A 545 20.25 -7.90 4.99
N GLY A 546 21.40 -7.37 5.37
CA GLY A 546 21.81 -5.98 5.10
C GLY A 546 21.06 -4.91 5.90
N LEU A 547 20.08 -5.27 6.74
CA LEU A 547 19.25 -4.27 7.45
C LEU A 547 20.07 -3.41 8.42
N VAL A 548 20.85 -4.03 9.31
CA VAL A 548 21.70 -3.33 10.29
C VAL A 548 23.06 -2.91 9.74
N ALA A 549 23.40 -3.33 8.52
CA ALA A 549 24.60 -2.96 7.78
C ALA A 549 24.34 -1.80 6.79
N ASP A 550 25.19 -1.62 5.77
CA ASP A 550 25.09 -0.55 4.79
C ASP A 550 24.12 -0.83 3.63
N GLY A 551 23.45 -2.00 3.61
CA GLY A 551 22.47 -2.34 2.61
C GLY A 551 21.24 -1.44 2.66
N PRO A 552 20.55 -1.22 1.52
CA PRO A 552 19.31 -0.44 1.47
C PRO A 552 18.18 -1.16 2.20
N ILE A 553 17.21 -0.43 2.71
CA ILE A 553 15.95 -0.99 3.18
C ILE A 553 15.21 -1.57 1.98
N ARG A 554 14.81 -2.83 2.08
CA ARG A 554 14.14 -3.56 1.00
C ARG A 554 12.63 -3.60 1.17
N GLU A 555 11.96 -3.84 0.07
CA GLU A 555 10.51 -4.02 0.01
C GLU A 555 10.07 -5.21 0.87
N ASN A 556 10.77 -6.33 0.77
CA ASN A 556 10.49 -7.55 1.53
C ASN A 556 11.74 -8.43 1.71
N TYR A 557 11.59 -9.50 2.51
CA TYR A 557 12.66 -10.43 2.86
C TYR A 557 12.18 -11.87 2.79
N ASN A 558 13.11 -12.80 2.51
CA ASN A 558 12.80 -14.23 2.48
C ASN A 558 12.63 -14.76 3.93
N PRO A 559 11.50 -15.42 4.27
CA PRO A 559 11.23 -15.88 5.63
C PRO A 559 12.19 -16.96 6.14
N LEU A 560 12.81 -17.74 5.25
CA LEU A 560 13.64 -18.89 5.60
C LEU A 560 15.14 -18.57 5.64
N THR A 561 15.57 -17.55 4.90
CA THR A 561 17.00 -17.23 4.74
C THR A 561 17.36 -15.81 5.13
N GLY A 562 16.38 -14.92 5.27
CA GLY A 562 16.61 -13.49 5.49
C GLY A 562 17.03 -12.70 4.25
N LYS A 563 17.20 -13.37 3.09
CA LYS A 563 17.68 -12.74 1.86
C LYS A 563 16.80 -11.55 1.47
N GLN A 564 17.44 -10.47 1.03
CA GLN A 564 16.80 -9.28 0.50
C GLN A 564 15.99 -9.59 -0.76
N GLN A 565 14.76 -9.05 -0.84
CA GLN A 565 13.86 -9.22 -1.98
C GLN A 565 13.15 -7.89 -2.31
N GLY A 566 12.60 -7.79 -3.52
CA GLY A 566 11.87 -6.62 -3.98
C GLY A 566 12.74 -5.37 -4.23
N ALA A 567 12.10 -4.22 -4.28
CA ALA A 567 12.75 -2.94 -4.58
C ALA A 567 13.64 -2.45 -3.42
N PRO A 568 14.78 -1.78 -3.72
CA PRO A 568 15.62 -1.13 -2.71
C PRO A 568 15.03 0.21 -2.30
N ASN A 569 15.48 0.74 -1.16
CA ASN A 569 15.07 2.04 -0.60
C ASN A 569 13.54 2.19 -0.53
N PHE A 570 12.87 1.18 0.01
CA PHE A 570 11.42 1.08 -0.03
C PHE A 570 10.77 1.83 1.15
N SER A 571 9.95 2.82 0.84
CA SER A 571 9.47 3.81 1.82
C SER A 571 8.52 3.23 2.87
N TRP A 572 7.60 2.33 2.51
CA TRP A 572 6.70 1.80 3.53
C TRP A 572 7.42 0.83 4.49
N SER A 573 8.41 0.06 3.99
CA SER A 573 9.25 -0.74 4.87
C SER A 573 10.05 0.16 5.82
N ALA A 574 10.59 1.27 5.30
CA ALA A 574 11.25 2.28 6.12
C ALA A 574 10.32 2.86 7.18
N ALA A 575 9.07 3.16 6.81
CA ALA A 575 8.06 3.65 7.75
C ALA A 575 7.85 2.68 8.92
N HIS A 576 7.64 1.39 8.62
CA HIS A 576 7.40 0.40 9.66
C HIS A 576 8.66 0.06 10.49
N LEU A 577 9.85 0.14 9.90
CA LEU A 577 11.10 0.03 10.65
C LEU A 577 11.27 1.18 11.63
N TYR A 578 10.90 2.39 11.21
CA TYR A 578 10.86 3.55 12.10
C TYR A 578 9.84 3.36 13.23
N MET A 579 8.63 2.84 12.92
CA MET A 579 7.61 2.54 13.91
C MET A 579 8.08 1.45 14.89
N LEU A 580 8.77 0.40 14.43
CA LEU A 580 9.36 -0.61 15.30
C LEU A 580 10.38 0.01 16.27
N TYR A 581 11.24 0.88 15.77
CA TYR A 581 12.17 1.65 16.59
C TYR A 581 11.47 2.49 17.66
N ASN A 582 10.40 3.19 17.26
CA ASN A 582 9.66 4.12 18.12
C ASN A 582 8.81 3.40 19.17
N ASP A 583 8.17 2.27 18.80
CA ASP A 583 7.13 1.64 19.62
C ASP A 583 7.62 0.44 20.43
N PHE A 584 8.60 -0.33 19.92
CA PHE A 584 8.96 -1.62 20.52
C PHE A 584 10.27 -1.62 21.30
N PHE A 585 11.19 -0.71 21.00
CA PHE A 585 12.50 -0.68 21.66
C PHE A 585 12.57 0.38 22.75
N THR A 586 11.47 0.58 23.46
CA THR A 586 11.31 1.65 24.48
C THR A 586 11.69 1.22 25.89
N GLN A 587 11.98 -0.06 26.12
CA GLN A 587 12.47 -0.58 27.40
C GLN A 587 13.46 -1.72 27.20
#